data_ec085a344ab3981811d74fa5880894ff
#
_entry.id   ec085a344ab3981811d74fa5880894ff
#
_cell.length_a   1.000
_cell.length_b   1.000
_cell.length_c   1.000
_cell.angle_alpha   90.00
_cell.angle_beta   90.00
_cell.angle_gamma   90.00
#
_symmetry.space_group_name_H-M   'P 1'
#
loop_
_entity.id
_entity.type
_entity.pdbx_description
1 polymer ?
#
loop_
_entity_poly.entity_id
_entity_poly.type
_entity_poly.pdbx_seq_one_letter_code
_entity_poly.pdbx_strand_id
1 'polypeptide(L)'
;SAPTIRSHIPGGSGIITGNFNAQEASDLAVLLRAGALPAPLEIVEERSVGAGLGADSIAAGQIAAIIGMVLVCIFMILIYGTFGALANVSLIVNLFIIISLLGTIGATLTLPGIAGIVLTIGMAVDANVLIFERIKEESLKQTKVFQIVKNGFDRAMSTILDANITTLIAAVLLFAFGSGPIRGFSITLSLGVIASMFTALMLTNFLVYMYLSFANKKELKL
;
A
#
# COMPACT_ATOMS: atom_id res chain seq x y z
N SER A 1 30.31 25.01 -25.43
CA SER A 1 31.66 25.55 -25.63
C SER A 1 31.81 26.81 -24.78
N ALA A 2 32.99 27.01 -24.16
CA ALA A 2 33.25 28.19 -23.35
C ALA A 2 33.24 29.47 -24.24
N PRO A 3 32.56 30.54 -23.80
CA PRO A 3 32.51 31.79 -24.55
C PRO A 3 33.89 32.48 -24.53
N THR A 4 34.24 33.11 -25.64
CA THR A 4 35.51 33.88 -25.77
C THR A 4 35.23 35.33 -25.39
N ILE A 5 35.98 35.86 -24.41
CA ILE A 5 35.90 37.27 -24.02
C ILE A 5 36.59 38.12 -25.07
N ARG A 6 35.87 38.99 -25.79
CA ARG A 6 36.36 39.81 -26.88
C ARG A 6 36.89 41.17 -26.45
N SER A 7 36.46 41.67 -25.29
CA SER A 7 36.87 43.00 -24.80
C SER A 7 36.73 43.06 -23.27
N HIS A 8 37.41 44.06 -22.66
CA HIS A 8 37.24 44.35 -21.23
C HIS A 8 35.78 44.73 -20.89
N ILE A 9 35.26 44.22 -19.82
CA ILE A 9 33.86 44.43 -19.35
C ILE A 9 33.88 45.47 -18.20
N PRO A 10 33.88 46.77 -18.48
CA PRO A 10 34.06 47.77 -17.43
C PRO A 10 32.80 48.05 -16.58
N GLY A 11 31.62 47.63 -17.03
CA GLY A 11 30.34 47.95 -16.41
C GLY A 11 29.71 46.82 -15.59
N GLY A 12 30.39 45.69 -15.33
CA GLY A 12 29.84 44.56 -14.59
C GLY A 12 28.71 43.81 -15.31
N SER A 13 28.37 44.19 -16.55
CA SER A 13 27.39 43.54 -17.40
C SER A 13 27.97 43.19 -18.75
N GLY A 14 27.69 42.02 -19.28
CA GLY A 14 28.15 41.54 -20.56
C GLY A 14 27.01 40.97 -21.40
N ILE A 15 27.20 40.99 -22.73
CA ILE A 15 26.26 40.42 -23.69
C ILE A 15 26.91 39.18 -24.31
N ILE A 16 26.21 38.06 -24.29
CA ILE A 16 26.62 36.83 -24.97
C ILE A 16 25.97 36.82 -26.36
N THR A 17 26.81 36.84 -27.41
CA THR A 17 26.36 36.80 -28.80
C THR A 17 26.79 35.51 -29.47
N GLY A 18 25.91 34.94 -30.30
CA GLY A 18 26.16 33.70 -31.03
C GLY A 18 25.01 33.37 -31.99
N ASN A 19 25.16 32.32 -32.76
CA ASN A 19 24.07 31.80 -33.61
C ASN A 19 23.10 30.95 -32.77
N PHE A 20 22.32 31.59 -31.92
CA PHE A 20 21.32 30.95 -31.10
C PHE A 20 19.94 31.02 -31.79
N ASN A 21 19.20 29.93 -31.79
CA ASN A 21 17.78 30.01 -32.05
C ASN A 21 17.04 30.52 -30.79
N ALA A 22 15.75 30.86 -30.91
CA ALA A 22 14.97 31.41 -29.78
C ALA A 22 14.91 30.48 -28.56
N GLN A 23 14.87 29.18 -28.81
CA GLN A 23 14.81 28.15 -27.73
C GLN A 23 16.17 28.07 -27.01
N GLU A 24 17.26 27.96 -27.75
CA GLU A 24 18.62 27.90 -27.18
C GLU A 24 18.97 29.17 -26.39
N ALA A 25 18.52 30.34 -26.86
CA ALA A 25 18.70 31.58 -26.12
C ALA A 25 17.94 31.62 -24.81
N SER A 26 16.70 31.09 -24.82
CA SER A 26 15.88 30.98 -23.63
C SER A 26 16.48 29.99 -22.59
N ASP A 27 16.94 28.84 -23.06
CA ASP A 27 17.57 27.82 -22.21
C ASP A 27 18.87 28.33 -21.59
N LEU A 28 19.69 29.05 -22.39
CA LEU A 28 20.89 29.67 -21.88
C LEU A 28 20.58 30.77 -20.86
N ALA A 29 19.54 31.56 -21.07
CA ALA A 29 19.11 32.57 -20.10
C ALA A 29 18.66 31.97 -18.76
N VAL A 30 17.96 30.82 -18.78
CA VAL A 30 17.58 30.07 -17.58
C VAL A 30 18.82 29.57 -16.84
N LEU A 31 19.78 28.97 -17.56
CA LEU A 31 21.05 28.50 -17.00
C LEU A 31 21.86 29.61 -16.34
N LEU A 32 21.93 30.78 -16.99
CA LEU A 32 22.65 31.95 -16.46
C LEU A 32 21.95 32.56 -15.23
N ARG A 33 20.61 32.54 -15.19
CA ARG A 33 19.82 32.97 -14.02
C ARG A 33 19.99 32.02 -12.83
N ALA A 34 20.12 30.72 -13.09
CA ALA A 34 20.37 29.72 -12.04
C ALA A 34 21.76 29.91 -11.39
N GLY A 35 22.69 30.62 -12.08
CA GLY A 35 24.05 30.87 -11.60
C GLY A 35 24.95 29.66 -11.70
N ALA A 36 26.25 29.86 -11.40
CA ALA A 36 27.19 28.76 -11.29
C ALA A 36 26.91 28.00 -9.98
N LEU A 37 26.56 26.73 -10.09
CA LEU A 37 26.38 25.87 -8.93
C LEU A 37 27.71 25.75 -8.17
N PRO A 38 27.72 25.91 -6.83
CA PRO A 38 28.96 25.85 -6.04
C PRO A 38 29.56 24.42 -5.97
N ALA A 39 28.81 23.41 -6.44
CA ALA A 39 29.25 22.03 -6.52
C ALA A 39 28.74 21.38 -7.81
N PRO A 40 29.48 20.42 -8.39
CA PRO A 40 29.00 19.66 -9.54
C PRO A 40 27.76 18.85 -9.14
N LEU A 41 26.72 18.90 -9.97
CA LEU A 41 25.53 18.05 -9.80
C LEU A 41 25.74 16.77 -10.60
N GLU A 42 25.56 15.64 -9.92
CA GLU A 42 25.49 14.32 -10.53
C GLU A 42 24.03 13.88 -10.55
N ILE A 43 23.54 13.47 -11.72
CA ILE A 43 22.19 12.91 -11.84
C ILE A 43 22.21 11.52 -11.23
N VAL A 44 21.63 11.36 -10.02
CA VAL A 44 21.61 10.09 -9.30
C VAL A 44 20.52 9.16 -9.86
N GLU A 45 19.41 9.72 -10.32
CA GLU A 45 18.30 8.95 -10.91
C GLU A 45 17.53 9.81 -11.91
N GLU A 46 17.31 9.30 -13.10
CA GLU A 46 16.40 9.87 -14.10
C GLU A 46 15.39 8.81 -14.54
N ARG A 47 14.11 9.07 -14.37
CA ARG A 47 13.01 8.20 -14.82
C ARG A 47 12.03 8.97 -15.66
N SER A 48 11.96 8.62 -16.94
CA SER A 48 10.94 9.10 -17.86
C SER A 48 9.90 8.00 -18.08
N VAL A 49 8.69 8.19 -17.60
CA VAL A 49 7.56 7.29 -17.87
C VAL A 49 6.60 8.01 -18.80
N GLY A 50 6.40 7.46 -20.01
CA GLY A 50 5.38 7.97 -20.93
C GLY A 50 3.98 7.86 -20.34
N ALA A 51 3.13 8.85 -20.56
CA ALA A 51 1.78 8.91 -20.00
C ALA A 51 0.92 7.65 -20.34
N GLY A 52 1.13 7.06 -21.53
CA GLY A 52 0.45 5.83 -21.93
C GLY A 52 0.87 4.61 -21.11
N LEU A 53 2.18 4.42 -20.89
CA LEU A 53 2.69 3.30 -20.09
C LEU A 53 2.20 3.36 -18.63
N GLY A 54 2.05 4.56 -18.07
CA GLY A 54 1.48 4.74 -16.73
C GLY A 54 0.01 4.33 -16.67
N ALA A 55 -0.80 4.78 -17.63
CA ALA A 55 -2.23 4.47 -17.68
C ALA A 55 -2.50 2.98 -17.87
N ASP A 56 -1.79 2.32 -18.79
CA ASP A 56 -1.95 0.88 -19.05
C ASP A 56 -1.56 0.03 -17.83
N SER A 57 -0.49 0.41 -17.14
CA SER A 57 -0.03 -0.29 -15.93
C SER A 57 -1.01 -0.13 -14.77
N ILE A 58 -1.61 1.05 -14.60
CA ILE A 58 -2.64 1.30 -13.60
C ILE A 58 -3.89 0.46 -13.91
N ALA A 59 -4.34 0.45 -15.17
CA ALA A 59 -5.49 -0.36 -15.59
C ALA A 59 -5.24 -1.85 -15.36
N ALA A 60 -4.07 -2.37 -15.75
CA ALA A 60 -3.70 -3.76 -15.49
C ALA A 60 -3.65 -4.09 -13.99
N GLY A 61 -3.11 -3.19 -13.16
CA GLY A 61 -3.08 -3.34 -11.71
C GLY A 61 -4.48 -3.35 -11.08
N GLN A 62 -5.40 -2.50 -11.54
CA GLN A 62 -6.78 -2.48 -11.08
C GLN A 62 -7.52 -3.78 -11.44
N ILE A 63 -7.38 -4.26 -12.68
CA ILE A 63 -7.98 -5.51 -13.12
C ILE A 63 -7.46 -6.68 -12.28
N ALA A 64 -6.15 -6.76 -12.07
CA ALA A 64 -5.53 -7.79 -11.23
C ALA A 64 -6.06 -7.75 -9.78
N ALA A 65 -6.21 -6.55 -9.20
CA ALA A 65 -6.76 -6.39 -7.86
C ALA A 65 -8.22 -6.86 -7.77
N ILE A 66 -9.06 -6.52 -8.75
CA ILE A 66 -10.46 -6.94 -8.79
C ILE A 66 -10.56 -8.46 -8.93
N ILE A 67 -9.82 -9.05 -9.87
CA ILE A 67 -9.83 -10.51 -10.08
C ILE A 67 -9.33 -11.22 -8.82
N GLY A 68 -8.22 -10.77 -8.24
CA GLY A 68 -7.68 -11.33 -7.00
C GLY A 68 -8.68 -11.28 -5.85
N MET A 69 -9.34 -10.13 -5.66
CA MET A 69 -10.38 -9.96 -4.64
C MET A 69 -11.56 -10.90 -4.86
N VAL A 70 -12.08 -11.01 -6.09
CA VAL A 70 -13.21 -11.89 -6.41
C VAL A 70 -12.84 -13.35 -6.13
N LEU A 71 -11.66 -13.80 -6.56
CA LEU A 71 -11.20 -15.17 -6.30
C LEU A 71 -11.07 -15.46 -4.81
N VAL A 72 -10.50 -14.53 -4.04
CA VAL A 72 -10.39 -14.64 -2.58
C VAL A 72 -11.77 -14.67 -1.91
N CYS A 73 -12.69 -13.81 -2.33
CA CYS A 73 -14.05 -13.80 -1.77
C CYS A 73 -14.78 -15.14 -2.03
N ILE A 74 -14.65 -15.69 -3.24
CA ILE A 74 -15.22 -17.00 -3.59
C ILE A 74 -14.58 -18.10 -2.73
N PHE A 75 -13.25 -18.12 -2.64
CA PHE A 75 -12.51 -19.07 -1.83
C PHE A 75 -12.97 -19.05 -0.37
N MET A 76 -13.08 -17.88 0.25
CA MET A 76 -13.51 -17.73 1.63
C MET A 76 -14.92 -18.26 1.87
N ILE A 77 -15.86 -17.99 0.95
CA ILE A 77 -17.23 -18.49 1.07
C ILE A 77 -17.28 -20.02 0.90
N LEU A 78 -16.51 -20.57 -0.03
CA LEU A 78 -16.50 -22.03 -0.28
C LEU A 78 -15.91 -22.83 0.88
N ILE A 79 -14.84 -22.31 1.52
CA ILE A 79 -14.13 -23.02 2.58
C ILE A 79 -14.77 -22.78 3.96
N TYR A 80 -15.13 -21.52 4.28
CA TYR A 80 -15.58 -21.11 5.62
C TYR A 80 -17.08 -20.75 5.68
N GLY A 81 -17.81 -20.91 4.58
CA GLY A 81 -19.26 -20.70 4.56
C GLY A 81 -19.66 -19.30 5.07
N THR A 82 -20.51 -19.27 6.11
CA THR A 82 -21.02 -18.02 6.68
C THR A 82 -19.94 -17.17 7.36
N PHE A 83 -18.93 -17.78 7.98
CA PHE A 83 -17.78 -17.06 8.54
C PHE A 83 -16.93 -16.44 7.44
N GLY A 84 -16.76 -17.13 6.31
CA GLY A 84 -16.10 -16.60 5.13
C GLY A 84 -16.83 -15.38 4.55
N ALA A 85 -18.16 -15.40 4.53
CA ALA A 85 -18.96 -14.24 4.11
C ALA A 85 -18.77 -13.04 5.06
N LEU A 86 -18.68 -13.24 6.37
CA LEU A 86 -18.39 -12.18 7.34
C LEU A 86 -16.97 -11.62 7.16
N ALA A 87 -15.98 -12.50 6.90
CA ALA A 87 -14.61 -12.07 6.57
C ALA A 87 -14.55 -11.24 5.29
N ASN A 88 -15.36 -11.57 4.28
CA ASN A 88 -15.43 -10.78 3.05
C ASN A 88 -15.97 -9.37 3.29
N VAL A 89 -16.97 -9.22 4.17
CA VAL A 89 -17.43 -7.89 4.60
C VAL A 89 -16.29 -7.11 5.26
N SER A 90 -15.54 -7.76 6.16
CA SER A 90 -14.39 -7.17 6.82
C SER A 90 -13.29 -6.77 5.82
N LEU A 91 -13.05 -7.60 4.80
CA LEU A 91 -12.09 -7.32 3.73
C LEU A 91 -12.47 -6.08 2.90
N ILE A 92 -13.75 -5.95 2.54
CA ILE A 92 -14.26 -4.78 1.82
C ILE A 92 -14.07 -3.52 2.66
N VAL A 93 -14.43 -3.56 3.95
CA VAL A 93 -14.22 -2.43 4.86
C VAL A 93 -12.72 -2.10 5.00
N ASN A 94 -11.86 -3.11 5.08
CA ASN A 94 -10.41 -2.93 5.10
C ASN A 94 -9.92 -2.12 3.88
N LEU A 95 -10.38 -2.46 2.68
CA LEU A 95 -10.01 -1.74 1.46
C LEU A 95 -10.47 -0.27 1.52
N PHE A 96 -11.69 0.00 2.00
CA PHE A 96 -12.17 1.37 2.18
C PHE A 96 -11.32 2.15 3.20
N ILE A 97 -10.91 1.51 4.30
CA ILE A 97 -10.02 2.13 5.30
C ILE A 97 -8.67 2.48 4.65
N ILE A 98 -8.06 1.57 3.90
CA ILE A 98 -6.77 1.82 3.22
C ILE A 98 -6.88 2.99 2.25
N ILE A 99 -7.89 3.01 1.39
CA ILE A 99 -8.11 4.08 0.41
C ILE A 99 -8.33 5.42 1.13
N SER A 100 -9.14 5.44 2.19
CA SER A 100 -9.42 6.63 2.98
C SER A 100 -8.17 7.17 3.66
N LEU A 101 -7.34 6.30 4.25
CA LEU A 101 -6.08 6.69 4.89
C LEU A 101 -5.08 7.25 3.88
N LEU A 102 -4.94 6.61 2.70
CA LEU A 102 -4.09 7.11 1.62
C LEU A 102 -4.54 8.50 1.14
N GLY A 103 -5.84 8.69 0.98
CA GLY A 103 -6.42 9.99 0.60
C GLY A 103 -6.20 11.07 1.66
N THR A 104 -6.34 10.74 2.94
CA THR A 104 -6.16 11.68 4.06
C THR A 104 -4.70 12.17 4.19
N ILE A 105 -3.75 11.25 3.97
CA ILE A 105 -2.31 11.57 4.04
C ILE A 105 -1.83 12.28 2.75
N GLY A 106 -2.65 12.30 1.69
CA GLY A 106 -2.25 12.84 0.38
C GLY A 106 -1.14 12.03 -0.27
N ALA A 107 -1.07 10.72 0.01
CA ALA A 107 -0.06 9.84 -0.55
C ALA A 107 -0.27 9.63 -2.05
N THR A 108 0.78 9.79 -2.84
CA THR A 108 0.73 9.50 -4.27
C THR A 108 0.73 8.00 -4.52
N LEU A 109 -0.29 7.52 -5.24
CA LEU A 109 -0.41 6.11 -5.59
C LEU A 109 0.56 5.78 -6.73
N THR A 110 1.66 5.11 -6.40
CA THR A 110 2.65 4.63 -7.36
C THR A 110 2.31 3.21 -7.82
N LEU A 111 2.89 2.74 -8.96
CA LEU A 111 2.71 1.34 -9.40
C LEU A 111 3.06 0.31 -8.32
N PRO A 112 4.20 0.38 -7.64
CA PRO A 112 4.48 -0.47 -6.50
C PRO A 112 3.48 -0.26 -5.34
N GLY A 113 2.92 0.94 -5.18
CA GLY A 113 1.87 1.20 -4.20
C GLY A 113 0.58 0.42 -4.50
N ILE A 114 0.17 0.32 -5.77
CA ILE A 114 -0.95 -0.54 -6.18
C ILE A 114 -0.65 -2.01 -5.86
N ALA A 115 0.56 -2.49 -6.17
CA ALA A 115 0.99 -3.83 -5.80
C ALA A 115 0.96 -4.06 -4.28
N GLY A 116 1.30 -3.05 -3.49
CA GLY A 116 1.16 -3.05 -2.03
C GLY A 116 -0.28 -3.24 -1.57
N ILE A 117 -1.25 -2.58 -2.19
CA ILE A 117 -2.68 -2.78 -1.90
C ILE A 117 -3.10 -4.22 -2.22
N VAL A 118 -2.72 -4.76 -3.37
CA VAL A 118 -3.05 -6.15 -3.76
C VAL A 118 -2.44 -7.14 -2.77
N LEU A 119 -1.20 -6.92 -2.35
CA LEU A 119 -0.53 -7.75 -1.34
C LEU A 119 -1.25 -7.70 0.01
N THR A 120 -1.68 -6.52 0.45
CA THR A 120 -2.40 -6.36 1.73
C THR A 120 -3.78 -7.00 1.73
N ILE A 121 -4.46 -7.11 0.58
CA ILE A 121 -5.70 -7.89 0.45
C ILE A 121 -5.43 -9.36 0.82
N GLY A 122 -4.36 -9.96 0.30
CA GLY A 122 -3.96 -11.33 0.65
C GLY A 122 -3.68 -11.49 2.14
N MET A 123 -2.85 -10.62 2.71
CA MET A 123 -2.51 -10.66 4.14
C MET A 123 -3.71 -10.46 5.07
N ALA A 124 -4.67 -9.62 4.67
CA ALA A 124 -5.90 -9.42 5.45
C ALA A 124 -6.76 -10.70 5.51
N VAL A 125 -6.78 -11.47 4.43
CA VAL A 125 -7.47 -12.76 4.39
C VAL A 125 -6.74 -13.80 5.22
N ASP A 126 -5.41 -13.85 5.18
CA ASP A 126 -4.60 -14.79 5.95
C ASP A 126 -4.87 -14.66 7.46
N ALA A 127 -5.03 -13.45 7.98
CA ALA A 127 -5.40 -13.21 9.36
C ALA A 127 -6.77 -13.83 9.71
N ASN A 128 -7.77 -13.66 8.84
CA ASN A 128 -9.09 -14.25 9.04
C ASN A 128 -9.07 -15.78 8.93
N VAL A 129 -8.32 -16.34 7.97
CA VAL A 129 -8.11 -17.79 7.83
C VAL A 129 -7.51 -18.37 9.11
N LEU A 130 -6.46 -17.74 9.64
CA LEU A 130 -5.82 -18.17 10.87
C LEU A 130 -6.79 -18.18 12.06
N ILE A 131 -7.62 -17.14 12.19
CA ILE A 131 -8.65 -17.06 13.23
C ILE A 131 -9.64 -18.23 13.08
N PHE A 132 -10.14 -18.47 11.86
CA PHE A 132 -11.15 -19.51 11.64
C PHE A 132 -10.61 -20.92 11.85
N GLU A 133 -9.36 -21.18 11.44
CA GLU A 133 -8.71 -22.47 11.72
C GLU A 133 -8.50 -22.66 13.24
N ARG A 134 -8.15 -21.62 14.00
CA ARG A 134 -8.08 -21.70 15.46
C ARG A 134 -9.45 -21.94 16.10
N ILE A 135 -10.50 -21.30 15.60
CA ILE A 135 -11.88 -21.58 16.05
C ILE A 135 -12.24 -23.03 15.77
N LYS A 136 -11.90 -23.57 14.60
CA LYS A 136 -12.13 -24.95 14.23
C LYS A 136 -11.37 -25.94 15.13
N GLU A 137 -10.10 -25.68 15.42
CA GLU A 137 -9.33 -26.47 16.40
C GLU A 137 -9.97 -26.45 17.79
N GLU A 138 -10.44 -25.29 18.26
CA GLU A 138 -11.11 -25.19 19.57
C GLU A 138 -12.48 -25.86 19.59
N SER A 139 -13.18 -25.93 18.47
CA SER A 139 -14.47 -26.62 18.36
C SER A 139 -14.38 -28.11 18.63
N LEU A 140 -13.21 -28.72 18.42
CA LEU A 140 -12.96 -30.14 18.73
C LEU A 140 -12.77 -30.38 20.23
N LYS A 141 -12.49 -29.35 21.03
CA LYS A 141 -12.17 -29.46 22.46
C LYS A 141 -13.31 -29.02 23.39
N GLN A 142 -14.21 -28.19 22.89
CA GLN A 142 -15.23 -27.50 23.69
C GLN A 142 -16.58 -27.54 23.01
N THR A 143 -17.67 -27.41 23.79
CA THR A 143 -19.05 -27.47 23.30
C THR A 143 -19.76 -26.11 23.33
N LYS A 144 -19.24 -25.12 24.08
CA LYS A 144 -19.88 -23.81 24.20
C LYS A 144 -19.39 -22.88 23.09
N VAL A 145 -20.23 -22.56 22.12
CA VAL A 145 -19.94 -21.78 20.91
C VAL A 145 -19.20 -20.47 21.20
N PHE A 146 -19.70 -19.67 22.15
CA PHE A 146 -19.06 -18.39 22.51
C PHE A 146 -17.64 -18.59 23.07
N GLN A 147 -17.40 -19.66 23.85
CA GLN A 147 -16.08 -19.94 24.40
C GLN A 147 -15.11 -20.42 23.33
N ILE A 148 -15.58 -21.22 22.37
CA ILE A 148 -14.81 -21.68 21.21
C ILE A 148 -14.33 -20.48 20.41
N VAL A 149 -15.24 -19.55 20.06
CA VAL A 149 -14.90 -18.37 19.27
C VAL A 149 -13.93 -17.47 20.04
N LYS A 150 -14.20 -17.20 21.33
CA LYS A 150 -13.30 -16.39 22.16
C LYS A 150 -11.90 -16.97 22.20
N ASN A 151 -11.77 -18.26 22.51
CA ASN A 151 -10.46 -18.90 22.60
C ASN A 151 -9.74 -18.95 21.25
N GLY A 152 -10.47 -19.13 20.14
CA GLY A 152 -9.93 -19.07 18.78
C GLY A 152 -9.31 -17.72 18.47
N PHE A 153 -10.04 -16.62 18.75
CA PHE A 153 -9.53 -15.26 18.57
C PHE A 153 -8.33 -14.97 19.48
N ASP A 154 -8.42 -15.30 20.77
CA ASP A 154 -7.33 -15.05 21.74
C ASP A 154 -6.04 -15.78 21.35
N ARG A 155 -6.14 -17.01 20.84
CA ARG A 155 -4.97 -17.78 20.38
C ARG A 155 -4.42 -17.31 19.04
N ALA A 156 -5.28 -16.88 18.12
CA ALA A 156 -4.83 -16.34 16.85
C ALA A 156 -4.14 -14.98 17.00
N MET A 157 -4.56 -14.17 17.98
CA MET A 157 -4.12 -12.80 18.17
C MET A 157 -2.60 -12.67 18.25
N SER A 158 -1.92 -13.47 19.08
CA SER A 158 -0.46 -13.38 19.23
C SER A 158 0.26 -13.66 17.92
N THR A 159 -0.15 -14.71 17.21
CA THR A 159 0.46 -15.08 15.92
C THR A 159 0.24 -14.01 14.86
N ILE A 160 -0.96 -13.41 14.80
CA ILE A 160 -1.28 -12.32 13.87
C ILE A 160 -0.47 -11.08 14.20
N LEU A 161 -0.34 -10.73 15.49
CA LEU A 161 0.46 -9.58 15.91
C LEU A 161 1.95 -9.78 15.56
N ASP A 162 2.52 -10.94 15.86
CA ASP A 162 3.93 -11.23 15.59
C ASP A 162 4.24 -11.15 14.08
N ALA A 163 3.40 -11.77 13.23
CA ALA A 163 3.58 -11.74 11.79
C ALA A 163 3.45 -10.33 11.21
N ASN A 164 2.48 -9.55 11.70
CA ASN A 164 2.25 -8.19 11.20
C ASN A 164 3.28 -7.18 11.71
N ILE A 165 3.79 -7.34 12.95
CA ILE A 165 4.87 -6.50 13.49
C ILE A 165 6.15 -6.69 12.66
N THR A 166 6.52 -7.92 12.31
CA THR A 166 7.70 -8.17 11.46
C THR A 166 7.55 -7.52 10.08
N THR A 167 6.37 -7.62 9.47
CA THR A 167 6.08 -6.96 8.19
C THR A 167 6.12 -5.43 8.32
N LEU A 168 5.59 -4.89 9.43
CA LEU A 168 5.60 -3.44 9.68
C LEU A 168 7.03 -2.92 9.87
N ILE A 169 7.90 -3.66 10.56
CA ILE A 169 9.32 -3.31 10.70
C ILE A 169 9.98 -3.24 9.31
N ALA A 170 9.76 -4.26 8.46
CA ALA A 170 10.27 -4.24 7.09
C ALA A 170 9.74 -3.05 6.28
N ALA A 171 8.45 -2.73 6.39
CA ALA A 171 7.86 -1.59 5.72
C ALA A 171 8.43 -0.24 6.20
N VAL A 172 8.69 -0.08 7.50
CA VAL A 172 9.33 1.12 8.07
C VAL A 172 10.76 1.27 7.56
N LEU A 173 11.52 0.18 7.49
CA LEU A 173 12.87 0.20 6.90
C LEU A 173 12.84 0.57 5.42
N LEU A 174 11.91 0.03 4.64
CA LEU A 174 11.71 0.42 3.25
C LEU A 174 11.30 1.89 3.10
N PHE A 175 10.55 2.43 4.04
CA PHE A 175 10.20 3.86 4.06
C PHE A 175 11.41 4.74 4.36
N ALA A 176 12.23 4.34 5.33
CA ALA A 176 13.41 5.12 5.78
C ALA A 176 14.53 5.13 4.75
N PHE A 177 14.83 3.98 4.14
CA PHE A 177 15.95 3.80 3.22
C PHE A 177 15.54 3.76 1.74
N GLY A 178 14.25 3.59 1.44
CA GLY A 178 13.74 3.55 0.08
C GLY A 178 13.64 4.94 -0.55
N SER A 179 13.77 4.99 -1.88
CA SER A 179 13.59 6.19 -2.68
C SER A 179 12.41 6.05 -3.64
N GLY A 180 11.81 7.16 -4.04
CA GLY A 180 10.79 7.25 -5.09
C GLY A 180 9.66 6.22 -4.94
N PRO A 181 9.48 5.30 -5.91
CA PRO A 181 8.38 4.33 -5.92
C PRO A 181 8.39 3.34 -4.75
N ILE A 182 9.56 2.98 -4.21
CA ILE A 182 9.69 2.06 -3.06
C ILE A 182 9.08 2.69 -1.81
N ARG A 183 9.24 3.99 -1.64
CA ARG A 183 8.65 4.74 -0.53
C ARG A 183 7.12 4.74 -0.61
N GLY A 184 6.54 4.86 -1.82
CA GLY A 184 5.11 4.72 -2.05
C GLY A 184 4.58 3.32 -1.68
N PHE A 185 5.30 2.27 -2.08
CA PHE A 185 4.99 0.89 -1.69
C PHE A 185 5.01 0.71 -0.17
N SER A 186 6.04 1.23 0.51
CA SER A 186 6.17 1.07 1.96
C SER A 186 5.05 1.76 2.74
N ILE A 187 4.56 2.92 2.27
CA ILE A 187 3.40 3.61 2.87
C ILE A 187 2.14 2.75 2.73
N THR A 188 1.83 2.28 1.51
CA THR A 188 0.65 1.44 1.28
C THR A 188 0.71 0.14 2.07
N LEU A 189 1.88 -0.50 2.16
CA LEU A 189 2.08 -1.71 2.94
C LEU A 189 1.88 -1.45 4.44
N SER A 190 2.46 -0.39 5.00
CA SER A 190 2.31 -0.05 6.43
C SER A 190 0.85 0.22 6.79
N LEU A 191 0.16 1.05 6.00
CA LEU A 191 -1.24 1.35 6.22
C LEU A 191 -2.12 0.11 6.06
N GLY A 192 -1.81 -0.72 5.06
CA GLY A 192 -2.52 -1.96 4.82
C GLY A 192 -2.39 -2.96 5.97
N VAL A 193 -1.19 -3.14 6.51
CA VAL A 193 -0.95 -4.01 7.67
C VAL A 193 -1.71 -3.51 8.90
N ILE A 194 -1.66 -2.21 9.21
CA ILE A 194 -2.38 -1.64 10.35
C ILE A 194 -3.90 -1.80 10.18
N ALA A 195 -4.42 -1.49 8.99
CA ALA A 195 -5.84 -1.64 8.68
C ALA A 195 -6.30 -3.10 8.75
N SER A 196 -5.49 -4.04 8.23
CA SER A 196 -5.82 -5.47 8.25
C SER A 196 -5.85 -6.04 9.67
N MET A 197 -4.91 -5.64 10.53
CA MET A 197 -4.92 -6.01 11.94
C MET A 197 -6.20 -5.52 12.64
N PHE A 198 -6.56 -4.26 12.42
CA PHE A 198 -7.77 -3.68 12.98
C PHE A 198 -9.03 -4.43 12.50
N THR A 199 -9.17 -4.65 11.20
CA THR A 199 -10.35 -5.30 10.64
C THR A 199 -10.45 -6.78 11.00
N ALA A 200 -9.34 -7.51 11.01
CA ALA A 200 -9.35 -8.92 11.39
C ALA A 200 -9.62 -9.12 12.89
N LEU A 201 -8.97 -8.37 13.76
CA LEU A 201 -9.08 -8.58 15.20
C LEU A 201 -10.32 -7.92 15.83
N MET A 202 -10.74 -6.75 15.34
CA MET A 202 -11.87 -6.03 15.91
C MET A 202 -13.14 -6.19 15.09
N LEU A 203 -13.12 -5.90 13.80
CA LEU A 203 -14.32 -5.90 12.98
C LEU A 203 -14.83 -7.33 12.74
N THR A 204 -13.96 -8.27 12.33
CA THR A 204 -14.37 -9.65 12.11
C THR A 204 -14.86 -10.29 13.42
N ASN A 205 -14.18 -10.01 14.53
CA ASN A 205 -14.59 -10.46 15.85
C ASN A 205 -16.01 -9.95 16.18
N PHE A 206 -16.24 -8.66 16.02
CA PHE A 206 -17.57 -8.05 16.24
C PHE A 206 -18.65 -8.66 15.35
N LEU A 207 -18.38 -8.83 14.05
CA LEU A 207 -19.34 -9.43 13.10
C LEU A 207 -19.66 -10.88 13.45
N VAL A 208 -18.67 -11.67 13.86
CA VAL A 208 -18.86 -13.05 14.28
C VAL A 208 -19.71 -13.12 15.56
N TYR A 209 -19.42 -12.31 16.57
CA TYR A 209 -20.23 -12.28 17.79
C TYR A 209 -21.65 -11.79 17.52
N MET A 210 -21.83 -10.78 16.71
CA MET A 210 -23.14 -10.28 16.28
C MET A 210 -23.94 -11.39 15.58
N TYR A 211 -23.32 -12.09 14.63
CA TYR A 211 -23.94 -13.21 13.92
C TYR A 211 -24.39 -14.33 14.88
N LEU A 212 -23.52 -14.73 15.82
CA LEU A 212 -23.85 -15.77 16.80
C LEU A 212 -24.97 -15.37 17.74
N SER A 213 -25.00 -14.09 18.15
CA SER A 213 -26.06 -13.55 19.01
C SER A 213 -27.42 -13.56 18.31
N PHE A 214 -27.48 -13.17 17.04
CA PHE A 214 -28.73 -13.15 16.27
C PHE A 214 -29.19 -14.56 15.83
N ALA A 215 -28.23 -15.41 15.44
CA ALA A 215 -28.57 -16.72 14.88
C ALA A 215 -28.98 -17.79 15.95
N ASN A 216 -28.77 -17.49 17.25
CA ASN A 216 -29.04 -18.38 18.38
C ASN A 216 -28.57 -19.83 18.14
N LYS A 217 -27.48 -20.00 17.40
CA LYS A 217 -26.94 -21.30 16.97
C LYS A 217 -26.25 -22.00 18.12
N LYS A 218 -26.70 -23.22 18.43
CA LYS A 218 -26.11 -24.11 19.42
C LYS A 218 -24.92 -24.92 18.86
N GLU A 219 -24.74 -24.94 17.54
CA GLU A 219 -23.67 -25.66 16.83
C GLU A 219 -22.98 -24.77 15.82
N LEU A 220 -21.66 -24.82 15.80
CA LEU A 220 -20.80 -24.20 14.77
C LEU A 220 -20.73 -25.17 13.58
N LYS A 221 -21.22 -24.73 12.41
CA LYS A 221 -20.87 -25.34 11.13
C LYS A 221 -19.82 -24.43 10.47
N LEU A 222 -18.55 -24.80 10.61
CA LEU A 222 -17.38 -24.28 9.90
C LEU A 222 -16.97 -25.27 8.84
#